data_ce73801d75fc960ec109ef4bf5aa9268
#
_entry.id   ce73801d75fc960ec109ef4bf5aa9268
#
_cell.length_a   1.000
_cell.length_b   1.000
_cell.length_c   1.000
_cell.angle_alpha   90.00
_cell.angle_beta   90.00
_cell.angle_gamma   90.00
#
_symmetry.space_group_name_H-M   'P 1'
#
loop_
_entity.id
_entity.type
_entity.pdbx_description
1 polymer ?
#
loop_
_entity_poly.entity_id
_entity_poly.type
_entity_poly.pdbx_seq_one_letter_code
_entity_poly.pdbx_strand_id
1 'polypeptide(L)'
;MSEKNISPEEREQRFLAHLVAEYLKYGSVDEVYKAHKYDIPISYPGFQRVLDRWGIVKAAGPNSKLSEALSFFVHLAKEQIPLETLYKRMPPSFQTSIGTLHRILSYMKEGVTRRVGTALVITPYKKPDHILVANDISTPRVEFGKPFGSVSIPMGFSKKRDTKQKAILRVLQQEVFAKQAIAQNMPMEIITKDTEPFMYLDAADVRVSIYHLRLPKELSSSKCFSSFKLENHRFLSIKNIIKGDTEHLRVGLIETVLGYQRRLEMLDKNIIANPIYETTSLNHELAALAYEY
;
A
#
# COMPACT_ATOMS: atom_id res chain seq x y z
N MET A 1 -5.64 -25.91 -28.18
CA MET A 1 -4.21 -26.16 -28.39
C MET A 1 -3.77 -27.27 -27.45
N SER A 2 -3.25 -28.37 -28.00
CA SER A 2 -3.01 -29.65 -27.32
C SER A 2 -1.85 -29.53 -26.34
N GLU A 3 -2.05 -29.94 -25.08
CA GLU A 3 -1.05 -30.01 -23.98
C GLU A 3 0.09 -31.01 -24.19
N LYS A 4 0.20 -31.61 -25.34
CA LYS A 4 1.02 -32.81 -25.56
C LYS A 4 2.52 -32.62 -25.78
N ASN A 5 3.05 -31.38 -25.82
CA ASN A 5 4.48 -31.16 -26.14
C ASN A 5 5.17 -30.06 -25.28
N ILE A 6 4.84 -29.97 -24.00
CA ILE A 6 5.53 -29.02 -23.08
C ILE A 6 6.70 -29.79 -22.43
N SER A 7 7.93 -29.25 -22.51
CA SER A 7 9.09 -29.82 -21.86
C SER A 7 8.93 -29.85 -20.32
N PRO A 8 9.63 -30.76 -19.62
CA PRO A 8 9.62 -30.78 -18.15
C PRO A 8 10.03 -29.43 -17.54
N GLU A 9 11.00 -28.74 -18.13
CA GLU A 9 11.50 -27.45 -17.70
C GLU A 9 10.42 -26.35 -17.87
N GLU A 10 9.71 -26.35 -19.00
CA GLU A 10 8.60 -25.42 -19.21
C GLU A 10 7.44 -25.65 -18.23
N ARG A 11 7.18 -26.91 -17.87
CA ARG A 11 6.15 -27.23 -16.85
C ARG A 11 6.57 -26.71 -15.48
N GLU A 12 7.82 -26.90 -15.10
CA GLU A 12 8.37 -26.38 -13.86
C GLU A 12 8.28 -24.85 -13.83
N GLN A 13 8.73 -24.17 -14.89
CA GLN A 13 8.66 -22.71 -14.99
C GLN A 13 7.23 -22.19 -14.88
N ARG A 14 6.26 -22.82 -15.52
CA ARG A 14 4.84 -22.45 -15.40
C ARG A 14 4.31 -22.64 -13.99
N PHE A 15 4.68 -23.74 -13.33
CA PHE A 15 4.31 -24.00 -11.94
C PHE A 15 4.89 -22.94 -11.00
N LEU A 16 6.18 -22.61 -11.15
CA LEU A 16 6.83 -21.59 -10.32
C LEU A 16 6.23 -20.19 -10.56
N ALA A 17 5.95 -19.83 -11.81
CA ALA A 17 5.27 -18.59 -12.16
C ALA A 17 3.86 -18.52 -11.56
N HIS A 18 3.13 -19.63 -11.54
CA HIS A 18 1.82 -19.73 -10.89
C HIS A 18 1.92 -19.47 -9.38
N LEU A 19 2.90 -20.07 -8.69
CA LEU A 19 3.12 -19.82 -7.27
C LEU A 19 3.39 -18.32 -6.97
N VAL A 20 4.17 -17.65 -7.83
CA VAL A 20 4.44 -16.22 -7.70
C VAL A 20 3.14 -15.42 -7.90
N ALA A 21 2.33 -15.77 -8.90
CA ALA A 21 1.03 -15.12 -9.13
C ALA A 21 0.10 -15.26 -7.92
N GLU A 22 -0.01 -16.46 -7.37
CA GLU A 22 -0.81 -16.70 -6.15
C GLU A 22 -0.29 -15.89 -4.95
N TYR A 23 1.04 -15.81 -4.79
CA TYR A 23 1.61 -14.95 -3.75
C TYR A 23 1.25 -13.47 -3.92
N LEU A 24 1.36 -12.92 -5.13
CA LEU A 24 1.01 -11.52 -5.41
C LEU A 24 -0.49 -11.25 -5.20
N LYS A 25 -1.33 -12.25 -5.47
CA LYS A 25 -2.79 -12.20 -5.25
C LYS A 25 -3.14 -12.19 -3.76
N TYR A 26 -2.62 -13.13 -2.99
CA TYR A 26 -2.97 -13.29 -1.58
C TYR A 26 -2.09 -12.47 -0.62
N GLY A 27 -0.92 -12.04 -1.04
CA GLY A 27 -0.02 -11.16 -0.28
C GLY A 27 0.86 -11.85 0.75
N SER A 28 0.63 -13.13 1.08
CA SER A 28 1.52 -13.91 1.95
C SER A 28 1.51 -15.39 1.59
N VAL A 29 2.59 -16.11 1.93
CA VAL A 29 2.69 -17.56 1.73
C VAL A 29 1.63 -18.29 2.57
N ASP A 30 1.40 -17.84 3.81
CA ASP A 30 0.38 -18.45 4.68
C ASP A 30 -1.02 -18.36 4.08
N GLU A 31 -1.40 -17.21 3.52
CA GLU A 31 -2.70 -17.04 2.89
C GLU A 31 -2.84 -17.88 1.60
N VAL A 32 -1.75 -18.07 0.84
CA VAL A 32 -1.76 -19.00 -0.30
C VAL A 32 -2.02 -20.43 0.19
N TYR A 33 -1.31 -20.92 1.22
CA TYR A 33 -1.54 -22.26 1.77
C TYR A 33 -2.97 -22.44 2.28
N LYS A 34 -3.52 -21.45 2.99
CA LYS A 34 -4.91 -21.51 3.47
C LYS A 34 -5.90 -21.55 2.31
N ALA A 35 -5.72 -20.71 1.28
CA ALA A 35 -6.60 -20.67 0.11
C ALA A 35 -6.64 -22.00 -0.63
N HIS A 36 -5.51 -22.70 -0.69
CA HIS A 36 -5.38 -24.03 -1.29
C HIS A 36 -5.57 -25.18 -0.29
N LYS A 37 -6.13 -24.94 0.91
CA LYS A 37 -6.36 -25.96 1.96
C LYS A 37 -5.12 -26.77 2.31
N TYR A 38 -3.95 -26.13 2.24
CA TYR A 38 -2.62 -26.74 2.44
C TYR A 38 -2.23 -27.82 1.41
N ASP A 39 -2.97 -27.94 0.30
CA ASP A 39 -2.67 -28.87 -0.80
C ASP A 39 -1.85 -28.16 -1.89
N ILE A 40 -0.59 -27.85 -1.57
CA ILE A 40 0.38 -27.27 -2.48
C ILE A 40 1.60 -28.18 -2.52
N PRO A 41 2.04 -28.66 -3.70
CA PRO A 41 3.13 -29.65 -3.82
C PRO A 41 4.52 -29.02 -3.64
N ILE A 42 4.68 -28.12 -2.65
CA ILE A 42 5.95 -27.51 -2.29
C ILE A 42 5.94 -27.18 -0.80
N SER A 43 7.05 -27.33 -0.10
CA SER A 43 7.16 -26.97 1.30
C SER A 43 7.21 -25.45 1.49
N TYR A 44 6.81 -24.94 2.66
CA TYR A 44 6.88 -23.52 2.98
C TYR A 44 8.27 -22.90 2.73
N PRO A 45 9.39 -23.49 3.19
CA PRO A 45 10.73 -23.01 2.84
C PRO A 45 11.03 -23.08 1.33
N GLY A 46 10.47 -24.09 0.65
CA GLY A 46 10.57 -24.21 -0.81
C GLY A 46 9.92 -23.03 -1.51
N PHE A 47 8.70 -22.70 -1.11
CA PHE A 47 7.98 -21.55 -1.66
C PHE A 47 8.74 -20.23 -1.40
N GLN A 48 9.28 -20.06 -0.18
CA GLN A 48 10.09 -18.88 0.14
C GLN A 48 11.30 -18.73 -0.80
N ARG A 49 11.99 -19.86 -1.12
CA ARG A 49 13.11 -19.86 -2.09
C ARG A 49 12.68 -19.52 -3.50
N VAL A 50 11.47 -19.93 -3.93
CA VAL A 50 10.92 -19.54 -5.23
C VAL A 50 10.77 -18.03 -5.31
N LEU A 51 10.16 -17.41 -4.30
CA LEU A 51 10.00 -15.95 -4.25
C LEU A 51 11.34 -15.22 -4.29
N ASP A 52 12.34 -15.71 -3.55
CA ASP A 52 13.69 -15.13 -3.54
C ASP A 52 14.35 -15.25 -4.92
N ARG A 53 14.24 -16.41 -5.58
CA ARG A 53 14.77 -16.63 -6.94
C ARG A 53 14.10 -15.72 -7.97
N TRP A 54 12.81 -15.45 -7.81
CA TRP A 54 12.06 -14.52 -8.67
C TRP A 54 12.32 -13.04 -8.36
N GLY A 55 13.12 -12.73 -7.33
CA GLY A 55 13.35 -11.35 -6.89
C GLY A 55 12.11 -10.67 -6.33
N ILE A 56 11.14 -11.46 -5.83
CA ILE A 56 9.92 -10.93 -5.24
C ILE A 56 10.20 -10.37 -3.85
N VAL A 57 9.93 -9.10 -3.66
CA VAL A 57 10.04 -8.45 -2.35
C VAL A 57 8.82 -8.81 -1.51
N LYS A 58 9.05 -9.65 -0.50
CA LYS A 58 7.98 -10.19 0.35
C LYS A 58 7.22 -9.08 1.06
N ALA A 59 5.90 -9.21 1.11
CA ALA A 59 5.01 -8.25 1.77
C ALA A 59 5.43 -8.03 3.24
N ALA A 60 5.24 -6.81 3.71
CA ALA A 60 5.28 -6.48 5.12
C ALA A 60 3.84 -6.67 5.63
N GLY A 61 3.55 -7.83 6.17
CA GLY A 61 2.22 -8.14 6.67
C GLY A 61 1.78 -7.16 7.77
N PRO A 62 0.50 -6.80 7.84
CA PRO A 62 -0.03 -6.09 8.99
C PRO A 62 0.11 -6.97 10.23
N ASN A 63 0.38 -6.36 11.36
CA ASN A 63 0.22 -7.04 12.65
C ASN A 63 -1.29 -7.10 12.92
N SER A 64 -1.92 -8.22 12.55
CA SER A 64 -3.37 -8.35 12.36
C SER A 64 -4.18 -7.89 13.59
N LYS A 65 -3.87 -8.41 14.78
CA LYS A 65 -4.64 -8.12 15.99
C LYS A 65 -4.72 -6.65 16.37
N LEU A 66 -3.59 -5.91 16.26
CA LEU A 66 -3.59 -4.51 16.60
C LEU A 66 -4.31 -3.65 15.57
N SER A 67 -4.17 -3.98 14.29
CA SER A 67 -4.91 -3.29 13.22
C SER A 67 -6.41 -3.51 13.35
N GLU A 68 -6.85 -4.71 13.73
CA GLU A 68 -8.25 -5.03 13.97
C GLU A 68 -8.79 -4.28 15.18
N ALA A 69 -8.01 -4.19 16.27
CA ALA A 69 -8.39 -3.40 17.44
C ALA A 69 -8.52 -1.91 17.11
N LEU A 70 -7.56 -1.33 16.40
CA LEU A 70 -7.62 0.07 15.96
C LEU A 70 -8.82 0.33 15.05
N SER A 71 -9.10 -0.58 14.12
CA SER A 71 -10.26 -0.56 13.23
C SER A 71 -11.57 -0.47 14.02
N PHE A 72 -11.73 -1.34 15.01
CA PHE A 72 -12.88 -1.34 15.90
C PHE A 72 -13.04 -0.01 16.65
N PHE A 73 -11.92 0.54 17.17
CA PHE A 73 -11.96 1.82 17.88
C PHE A 73 -12.31 2.99 16.98
N VAL A 74 -11.74 3.07 15.78
CA VAL A 74 -12.06 4.14 14.82
C VAL A 74 -13.53 4.13 14.46
N HIS A 75 -14.12 2.95 14.26
CA HIS A 75 -15.54 2.83 13.95
C HIS A 75 -16.44 3.34 15.08
N LEU A 76 -16.11 2.99 16.32
CA LEU A 76 -16.91 3.38 17.50
C LEU A 76 -16.57 4.76 18.03
N ALA A 77 -15.42 5.30 17.67
CA ALA A 77 -15.00 6.64 18.06
C ALA A 77 -15.93 7.74 17.50
N LYS A 78 -16.53 7.50 16.34
CA LYS A 78 -17.53 8.39 15.75
C LYS A 78 -18.80 8.48 16.60
N GLU A 79 -19.04 7.52 17.48
CA GLU A 79 -20.21 7.49 18.39
C GLU A 79 -19.97 8.21 19.72
N GLN A 80 -18.81 8.84 19.93
CA GLN A 80 -18.42 9.54 21.17
C GLN A 80 -18.58 8.69 22.46
N ILE A 81 -18.38 7.39 22.35
CA ILE A 81 -18.50 6.46 23.47
C ILE A 81 -17.16 6.43 24.24
N PRO A 82 -17.16 6.48 25.60
CA PRO A 82 -15.93 6.38 26.39
C PRO A 82 -15.13 5.10 26.10
N LEU A 83 -13.79 5.22 26.08
CA LEU A 83 -12.89 4.14 25.71
C LEU A 83 -13.10 2.87 26.56
N GLU A 84 -13.37 3.01 27.84
CA GLU A 84 -13.65 1.90 28.76
C GLU A 84 -14.92 1.14 28.37
N THR A 85 -15.94 1.84 27.90
CA THR A 85 -17.20 1.23 27.43
C THR A 85 -16.97 0.53 26.11
N LEU A 86 -16.18 1.13 25.21
CA LEU A 86 -15.77 0.50 23.95
C LEU A 86 -14.96 -0.78 24.20
N TYR A 87 -14.01 -0.71 25.15
CA TYR A 87 -13.21 -1.87 25.51
C TYR A 87 -14.06 -3.05 26.01
N LYS A 88 -15.08 -2.79 26.83
CA LYS A 88 -16.01 -3.81 27.32
C LYS A 88 -16.83 -4.46 26.20
N ARG A 89 -17.11 -3.72 25.12
CA ARG A 89 -17.86 -4.21 23.94
C ARG A 89 -16.98 -4.90 22.90
N MET A 90 -15.65 -4.84 23.08
CA MET A 90 -14.72 -5.42 22.13
C MET A 90 -14.80 -6.95 22.12
N PRO A 91 -14.86 -7.57 20.93
CA PRO A 91 -14.79 -9.02 20.83
C PRO A 91 -13.53 -9.59 21.50
N PRO A 92 -13.63 -10.70 22.26
CA PRO A 92 -12.48 -11.28 22.96
C PRO A 92 -11.27 -11.57 22.07
N SER A 93 -11.50 -11.87 20.77
CA SER A 93 -10.44 -12.09 19.78
C SER A 93 -9.61 -10.84 19.48
N PHE A 94 -10.15 -9.64 19.70
CA PHE A 94 -9.50 -8.35 19.48
C PHE A 94 -8.93 -7.76 20.76
N GLN A 95 -9.24 -8.33 21.92
CA GLN A 95 -8.79 -7.78 23.20
C GLN A 95 -7.28 -7.69 23.27
N THR A 96 -6.84 -6.47 23.47
CA THR A 96 -5.51 -6.09 23.95
C THR A 96 -5.71 -5.34 25.26
N SER A 97 -4.66 -5.14 26.06
CA SER A 97 -4.88 -4.42 27.32
C SER A 97 -5.32 -2.98 27.06
N ILE A 98 -6.24 -2.47 27.89
CA ILE A 98 -6.72 -1.09 27.80
C ILE A 98 -5.57 -0.09 27.85
N GLY A 99 -4.54 -0.32 28.68
CA GLY A 99 -3.33 0.50 28.73
C GLY A 99 -2.51 0.48 27.43
N THR A 100 -2.58 -0.62 26.65
CA THR A 100 -1.96 -0.65 25.31
C THR A 100 -2.73 0.22 24.34
N LEU A 101 -4.05 0.24 24.42
CA LEU A 101 -4.90 1.08 23.58
C LEU A 101 -4.71 2.56 23.88
N HIS A 102 -4.76 2.95 25.15
CA HIS A 102 -4.45 4.33 25.58
C HIS A 102 -3.10 4.80 25.04
N ARG A 103 -2.07 3.97 25.19
CA ARG A 103 -0.72 4.30 24.69
C ARG A 103 -0.67 4.46 23.17
N ILE A 104 -1.41 3.64 22.41
CA ILE A 104 -1.45 3.73 20.96
C ILE A 104 -2.15 5.03 20.53
N LEU A 105 -3.28 5.33 21.14
CA LEU A 105 -4.02 6.55 20.85
C LEU A 105 -3.22 7.80 21.26
N SER A 106 -2.53 7.76 22.40
CA SER A 106 -1.58 8.82 22.80
C SER A 106 -0.49 9.01 21.76
N TYR A 107 0.15 7.94 21.31
CA TYR A 107 1.16 8.03 20.26
C TYR A 107 0.63 8.60 18.95
N MET A 108 -0.60 8.25 18.57
CA MET A 108 -1.21 8.83 17.37
C MET A 108 -1.47 10.33 17.54
N LYS A 109 -1.93 10.79 18.72
CA LYS A 109 -2.07 12.21 19.06
C LYS A 109 -0.75 12.96 19.00
N GLU A 110 0.32 12.34 19.47
CA GLU A 110 1.69 12.88 19.47
C GLU A 110 2.38 12.78 18.10
N GLY A 111 1.71 12.24 17.07
CA GLY A 111 2.30 12.02 15.74
C GLY A 111 3.35 10.90 15.70
N VAL A 112 3.37 10.03 16.72
CA VAL A 112 4.28 8.90 16.77
C VAL A 112 3.69 7.71 16.02
N THR A 113 4.32 7.34 14.93
CA THR A 113 3.85 6.23 14.09
C THR A 113 4.60 4.93 14.41
N ARG A 114 3.89 3.80 14.38
CA ARG A 114 4.45 2.47 14.70
C ARG A 114 4.82 1.68 13.47
N ARG A 115 4.09 1.87 12.40
CA ARG A 115 4.25 1.16 11.13
C ARG A 115 4.79 2.09 10.07
N VAL A 116 5.37 1.52 9.02
CA VAL A 116 5.86 2.27 7.88
C VAL A 116 5.18 1.76 6.60
N GLY A 117 4.89 2.69 5.72
CA GLY A 117 4.33 2.44 4.41
C GLY A 117 5.14 3.14 3.32
N THR A 118 4.90 2.74 2.09
CA THR A 118 5.45 3.37 0.90
C THR A 118 4.33 3.62 -0.07
N ALA A 119 4.26 4.81 -0.63
CA ALA A 119 3.34 5.16 -1.70
C ALA A 119 4.11 5.80 -2.87
N LEU A 120 3.57 5.63 -4.07
CA LEU A 120 4.21 6.07 -5.29
C LEU A 120 3.31 7.04 -6.06
N VAL A 121 3.77 8.28 -6.20
CA VAL A 121 3.26 9.21 -7.21
C VAL A 121 3.99 8.89 -8.51
N ILE A 122 3.30 8.26 -9.44
CA ILE A 122 3.86 7.83 -10.72
C ILE A 122 3.31 8.72 -11.81
N THR A 123 4.19 9.39 -12.54
CA THR A 123 3.81 10.29 -13.64
C THR A 123 4.19 9.70 -15.00
N PRO A 124 3.37 9.92 -16.04
CA PRO A 124 3.70 9.48 -17.38
C PRO A 124 4.78 10.37 -18.03
N TYR A 125 5.29 9.92 -19.13
CA TYR A 125 6.28 10.67 -19.91
C TYR A 125 5.73 12.06 -20.32
N LYS A 126 6.50 13.12 -19.99
CA LYS A 126 6.20 14.54 -20.32
C LYS A 126 4.88 15.12 -19.78
N LYS A 127 4.20 14.48 -18.83
CA LYS A 127 2.99 15.01 -18.19
C LYS A 127 3.11 14.96 -16.67
N PRO A 128 3.87 15.86 -16.05
CA PRO A 128 4.13 15.85 -14.62
C PRO A 128 2.87 16.18 -13.78
N ASP A 129 1.87 16.80 -14.38
CA ASP A 129 0.57 17.12 -13.77
C ASP A 129 -0.46 15.99 -13.77
N HIS A 130 -0.09 14.81 -14.29
CA HIS A 130 -0.91 13.60 -14.28
C HIS A 130 -0.25 12.54 -13.42
N ILE A 131 -1.04 11.87 -12.58
CA ILE A 131 -0.57 10.79 -11.71
C ILE A 131 -1.33 9.50 -11.98
N LEU A 132 -0.63 8.37 -11.81
CA LEU A 132 -1.22 7.05 -11.90
C LEU A 132 -2.09 6.80 -10.68
N VAL A 133 -3.36 6.49 -10.93
CA VAL A 133 -4.32 6.03 -9.93
C VAL A 133 -4.99 4.74 -10.40
N ALA A 134 -5.56 4.02 -9.46
CA ALA A 134 -6.35 2.83 -9.74
C ALA A 134 -7.43 2.65 -8.67
N ASN A 135 -8.39 1.77 -8.91
CA ASN A 135 -9.43 1.44 -7.95
C ASN A 135 -8.93 0.29 -7.04
N ASP A 136 -8.95 0.49 -5.74
CA ASP A 136 -8.53 -0.53 -4.77
C ASP A 136 -9.63 -1.57 -4.56
N ILE A 137 -9.44 -2.77 -5.08
CA ILE A 137 -10.35 -3.92 -4.96
C ILE A 137 -9.91 -4.92 -3.89
N SER A 138 -8.87 -4.62 -3.15
CA SER A 138 -8.44 -5.46 -2.03
C SER A 138 -9.40 -5.32 -0.84
N THR A 139 -9.23 -6.13 0.19
CA THR A 139 -10.10 -6.13 1.37
C THR A 139 -10.38 -4.71 1.85
N PRO A 140 -11.65 -4.27 1.88
CA PRO A 140 -12.01 -2.95 2.32
C PRO A 140 -11.71 -2.75 3.82
N ARG A 141 -11.42 -1.52 4.19
CA ARG A 141 -11.26 -1.05 5.56
C ARG A 141 -11.81 0.35 5.65
N VAL A 142 -13.13 0.42 5.62
CA VAL A 142 -13.90 1.68 5.55
C VAL A 142 -13.53 2.60 6.72
N GLU A 143 -13.34 2.01 7.89
CA GLU A 143 -12.94 2.68 9.13
C GLU A 143 -11.58 3.41 9.03
N PHE A 144 -10.71 2.97 8.12
CA PHE A 144 -9.44 3.64 7.79
C PHE A 144 -9.51 4.41 6.47
N GLY A 145 -10.71 4.78 6.04
CA GLY A 145 -10.91 5.52 4.80
C GLY A 145 -10.45 4.77 3.55
N LYS A 146 -10.63 3.43 3.56
CA LYS A 146 -10.36 2.54 2.45
C LYS A 146 -11.62 1.77 2.06
N PRO A 147 -12.63 2.39 1.45
CA PRO A 147 -13.77 1.66 0.91
C PRO A 147 -13.36 0.81 -0.29
N PHE A 148 -14.16 -0.23 -0.58
CA PHE A 148 -13.96 -1.06 -1.77
C PHE A 148 -14.13 -0.20 -3.04
N GLY A 149 -13.23 -0.39 -4.00
CA GLY A 149 -13.24 0.38 -5.25
C GLY A 149 -12.76 1.83 -5.12
N SER A 150 -12.28 2.26 -3.94
CA SER A 150 -11.77 3.61 -3.77
C SER A 150 -10.58 3.90 -4.67
N VAL A 151 -10.54 5.12 -5.19
CA VAL A 151 -9.43 5.60 -6.02
C VAL A 151 -8.20 5.82 -5.13
N SER A 152 -7.09 5.21 -5.51
CA SER A 152 -5.84 5.24 -4.76
C SER A 152 -4.64 5.35 -5.70
N ILE A 153 -3.53 5.87 -5.18
CA ILE A 153 -2.21 5.67 -5.78
C ILE A 153 -1.66 4.30 -5.35
N PRO A 154 -0.69 3.71 -6.08
CA PRO A 154 -0.01 2.49 -5.66
C PRO A 154 0.67 2.68 -4.30
N MET A 155 0.34 1.80 -3.33
CA MET A 155 0.92 1.88 -2.00
C MET A 155 0.91 0.54 -1.26
N GLY A 156 1.79 0.40 -0.27
CA GLY A 156 1.84 -0.80 0.55
C GLY A 156 2.65 -0.62 1.83
N PHE A 157 2.53 -1.58 2.73
CA PHE A 157 3.37 -1.61 3.93
C PHE A 157 4.83 -1.90 3.59
N SER A 158 5.72 -1.31 4.37
CA SER A 158 7.17 -1.55 4.31
C SER A 158 7.67 -2.11 5.63
N LYS A 159 8.82 -2.77 5.60
CA LYS A 159 9.53 -3.17 6.83
C LYS A 159 10.43 -2.01 7.26
N LYS A 160 10.56 -1.77 8.56
CA LYS A 160 11.44 -0.70 9.10
C LYS A 160 12.90 -0.78 8.63
N ARG A 161 13.36 -1.97 8.24
CA ARG A 161 14.73 -2.21 7.75
C ARG A 161 14.84 -2.31 6.23
N ASP A 162 13.78 -2.05 5.48
CA ASP A 162 13.86 -2.04 4.03
C ASP A 162 14.66 -0.82 3.56
N THR A 163 15.47 -1.02 2.53
CA THR A 163 16.00 0.10 1.76
C THR A 163 14.87 0.77 0.98
N LYS A 164 15.05 2.03 0.60
CA LYS A 164 14.08 2.79 -0.20
C LYS A 164 13.75 2.06 -1.51
N GLN A 165 14.78 1.60 -2.22
CA GLN A 165 14.62 0.84 -3.48
C GLN A 165 13.81 -0.43 -3.27
N LYS A 166 14.06 -1.17 -2.18
CA LYS A 166 13.32 -2.39 -1.85
C LYS A 166 11.85 -2.11 -1.52
N ALA A 167 11.58 -1.02 -0.82
CA ALA A 167 10.22 -0.60 -0.49
C ALA A 167 9.45 -0.17 -1.76
N ILE A 168 10.09 0.61 -2.64
CA ILE A 168 9.54 1.02 -3.94
C ILE A 168 9.28 -0.21 -4.82
N LEU A 169 10.27 -1.11 -4.96
CA LEU A 169 10.16 -2.31 -5.77
C LEU A 169 8.98 -3.18 -5.32
N ARG A 170 8.77 -3.32 -4.00
CA ARG A 170 7.62 -4.07 -3.46
C ARG A 170 6.29 -3.51 -3.97
N VAL A 171 6.11 -2.20 -3.91
CA VAL A 171 4.88 -1.55 -4.37
C VAL A 171 4.71 -1.73 -5.87
N LEU A 172 5.79 -1.54 -6.65
CA LEU A 172 5.74 -1.74 -8.10
C LEU A 172 5.36 -3.18 -8.47
N GLN A 173 5.92 -4.19 -7.81
CA GLN A 173 5.61 -5.60 -8.07
C GLN A 173 4.17 -5.97 -7.72
N GLN A 174 3.61 -5.40 -6.66
CA GLN A 174 2.27 -5.77 -6.18
C GLN A 174 1.16 -4.95 -6.81
N GLU A 175 1.41 -3.67 -7.06
CA GLU A 175 0.36 -2.69 -7.36
C GLU A 175 0.41 -2.14 -8.80
N VAL A 176 1.54 -2.33 -9.52
CA VAL A 176 1.73 -1.69 -10.83
C VAL A 176 2.15 -2.67 -11.92
N PHE A 177 3.10 -3.56 -11.66
CA PHE A 177 3.76 -4.41 -12.63
C PHE A 177 3.72 -5.90 -12.24
N ALA A 178 2.59 -6.39 -11.74
CA ALA A 178 2.48 -7.78 -11.27
C ALA A 178 2.78 -8.80 -12.40
N LYS A 179 2.31 -8.57 -13.63
CA LYS A 179 2.61 -9.44 -14.77
C LYS A 179 4.09 -9.45 -15.11
N GLN A 180 4.76 -8.29 -15.07
CA GLN A 180 6.20 -8.18 -15.31
C GLN A 180 7.01 -8.86 -14.18
N ALA A 181 6.54 -8.76 -12.93
CA ALA A 181 7.16 -9.47 -11.81
C ALA A 181 7.07 -11.00 -11.98
N ILE A 182 5.93 -11.51 -12.43
CA ILE A 182 5.72 -12.93 -12.75
C ILE A 182 6.61 -13.35 -13.93
N ALA A 183 6.74 -12.49 -14.95
CA ALA A 183 7.56 -12.75 -16.12
C ALA A 183 9.07 -12.50 -15.93
N GLN A 184 9.50 -12.09 -14.73
CA GLN A 184 10.89 -11.74 -14.38
C GLN A 184 11.50 -10.62 -15.25
N ASN A 185 10.68 -9.72 -15.77
CA ASN A 185 11.11 -8.60 -16.62
C ASN A 185 10.70 -7.22 -16.05
N MET A 186 10.90 -7.05 -14.75
CA MET A 186 10.64 -5.79 -14.07
C MET A 186 11.46 -4.64 -14.66
N PRO A 187 10.84 -3.47 -14.93
CA PRO A 187 11.54 -2.29 -15.41
C PRO A 187 12.33 -1.62 -14.28
N MET A 188 13.49 -2.17 -13.93
CA MET A 188 14.29 -1.73 -12.79
C MET A 188 14.89 -0.33 -12.96
N GLU A 189 15.03 0.14 -14.20
CA GLU A 189 15.57 1.44 -14.57
C GLU A 189 14.75 2.63 -14.06
N ILE A 190 13.47 2.42 -13.73
CA ILE A 190 12.62 3.47 -13.14
C ILE A 190 12.93 3.75 -11.67
N ILE A 191 13.70 2.88 -11.01
CA ILE A 191 14.11 3.04 -9.62
C ILE A 191 15.54 3.58 -9.59
N THR A 192 15.70 4.86 -9.39
CA THR A 192 17.03 5.47 -9.29
C THR A 192 17.64 5.30 -7.90
N LYS A 193 18.98 5.28 -7.81
CA LYS A 193 19.68 5.13 -6.53
C LYS A 193 19.40 6.31 -5.58
N ASP A 194 19.20 7.49 -6.14
CA ASP A 194 19.03 8.74 -5.40
C ASP A 194 17.55 9.10 -5.19
N THR A 195 16.64 8.12 -5.33
CA THR A 195 15.22 8.36 -5.10
C THR A 195 14.96 8.60 -3.61
N GLU A 196 14.62 9.86 -3.28
CA GLU A 196 14.26 10.29 -1.93
C GLU A 196 12.75 10.52 -1.84
N PRO A 197 12.15 10.30 -0.65
CA PRO A 197 10.76 10.66 -0.46
C PRO A 197 10.63 12.18 -0.49
N PHE A 198 9.64 12.67 -1.22
CA PHE A 198 9.34 14.10 -1.23
C PHE A 198 8.34 14.49 -0.15
N MET A 199 7.68 13.51 0.45
CA MET A 199 6.66 13.73 1.46
C MET A 199 6.59 12.54 2.42
N TYR A 200 6.28 12.83 3.68
CA TYR A 200 5.86 11.87 4.68
C TYR A 200 4.43 12.18 5.08
N LEU A 201 3.57 11.17 5.03
CA LEU A 201 2.17 11.28 5.38
C LEU A 201 1.85 10.34 6.54
N ASP A 202 1.34 10.88 7.63
CA ASP A 202 0.87 10.08 8.76
C ASP A 202 -0.63 9.76 8.58
N ALA A 203 -0.93 8.47 8.42
CA ALA A 203 -2.28 7.94 8.28
C ALA A 203 -2.52 6.87 9.36
N ALA A 204 -3.36 7.16 10.35
CA ALA A 204 -3.51 6.40 11.58
C ALA A 204 -2.13 6.19 12.24
N ASP A 205 -1.73 4.95 12.51
CA ASP A 205 -0.44 4.60 13.11
C ASP A 205 0.67 4.31 12.08
N VAL A 206 0.46 4.70 10.82
CA VAL A 206 1.37 4.42 9.71
C VAL A 206 2.01 5.70 9.18
N ARG A 207 3.33 5.78 9.17
CA ARG A 207 4.05 6.80 8.40
C ARG A 207 4.33 6.29 7.00
N VAL A 208 3.77 6.96 6.01
CA VAL A 208 3.92 6.63 4.60
C VAL A 208 4.99 7.52 3.98
N SER A 209 6.07 6.92 3.50
CA SER A 209 7.07 7.62 2.67
C SER A 209 6.57 7.65 1.23
N ILE A 210 6.42 8.85 0.67
CA ILE A 210 5.86 9.06 -0.66
C ILE A 210 6.98 9.44 -1.63
N TYR A 211 7.12 8.64 -2.68
CA TYR A 211 8.15 8.79 -3.69
C TYR A 211 7.53 9.22 -5.02
N HIS A 212 8.28 9.99 -5.79
CA HIS A 212 7.91 10.34 -7.16
C HIS A 212 8.72 9.50 -8.15
N LEU A 213 8.04 8.82 -9.06
CA LEU A 213 8.63 8.08 -10.16
C LEU A 213 8.09 8.61 -11.48
N ARG A 214 8.98 8.81 -12.44
CA ARG A 214 8.62 9.21 -13.80
C ARG A 214 8.79 8.03 -14.75
N LEU A 215 7.73 7.69 -15.46
CA LEU A 215 7.79 6.60 -16.43
C LEU A 215 8.40 7.05 -17.75
N PRO A 216 9.19 6.20 -18.41
CA PRO A 216 9.57 6.39 -19.79
C PRO A 216 8.34 6.26 -20.71
N LYS A 217 8.48 6.67 -21.97
CA LYS A 217 7.38 6.70 -22.94
C LYS A 217 6.73 5.34 -23.13
N GLU A 218 7.53 4.30 -23.18
CA GLU A 218 7.16 2.90 -23.42
C GLU A 218 6.26 2.33 -22.30
N LEU A 219 6.45 2.80 -21.06
CA LEU A 219 5.67 2.37 -19.89
C LEU A 219 4.53 3.32 -19.53
N SER A 220 4.32 4.39 -20.29
CA SER A 220 3.28 5.39 -20.00
C SER A 220 1.89 5.03 -20.53
N SER A 221 1.68 3.78 -20.98
CA SER A 221 0.38 3.28 -21.41
C SER A 221 -0.30 2.50 -20.28
N SER A 222 -1.62 2.68 -20.12
CA SER A 222 -2.42 1.92 -19.15
C SER A 222 -2.36 0.40 -19.36
N LYS A 223 -2.07 -0.06 -20.57
CA LYS A 223 -1.90 -1.49 -20.90
C LYS A 223 -0.66 -2.12 -20.26
N CYS A 224 0.30 -1.32 -19.82
CA CYS A 224 1.51 -1.81 -19.16
C CYS A 224 1.28 -2.17 -17.68
N PHE A 225 0.16 -1.75 -17.10
CA PHE A 225 -0.08 -1.92 -15.68
C PHE A 225 -0.89 -3.18 -15.37
N SER A 226 -0.59 -3.78 -14.25
CA SER A 226 -1.30 -4.96 -13.76
C SER A 226 -1.12 -5.10 -12.25
N SER A 227 -2.20 -5.48 -11.57
CA SER A 227 -2.21 -5.80 -10.15
C SER A 227 -3.31 -6.81 -9.87
N PHE A 228 -3.23 -7.52 -8.75
CA PHE A 228 -4.32 -8.34 -8.20
C PHE A 228 -5.13 -7.58 -7.14
N LYS A 229 -4.69 -6.39 -6.77
CA LYS A 229 -5.29 -5.55 -5.71
C LYS A 229 -5.85 -4.25 -6.22
N LEU A 230 -5.37 -3.80 -7.37
CA LEU A 230 -5.80 -2.58 -8.02
C LEU A 230 -6.30 -2.90 -9.43
N GLU A 231 -7.37 -2.23 -9.84
CA GLU A 231 -7.92 -2.32 -11.20
C GLU A 231 -8.10 -0.93 -11.82
N ASN A 232 -8.38 -0.88 -13.10
CA ASN A 232 -8.65 0.37 -13.83
C ASN A 232 -7.52 1.42 -13.67
N HIS A 233 -6.27 0.97 -13.81
CA HIS A 233 -5.12 1.87 -13.80
C HIS A 233 -5.25 2.94 -14.88
N ARG A 234 -5.14 4.20 -14.47
CA ARG A 234 -5.28 5.36 -15.36
C ARG A 234 -4.50 6.56 -14.84
N PHE A 235 -4.13 7.45 -15.74
CA PHE A 235 -3.56 8.73 -15.37
C PHE A 235 -4.68 9.77 -15.23
N LEU A 236 -4.75 10.40 -14.06
CA LEU A 236 -5.64 11.52 -13.81
C LEU A 236 -4.82 12.80 -13.58
N SER A 237 -5.33 13.92 -14.06
CA SER A 237 -4.72 15.20 -13.75
C SER A 237 -4.92 15.55 -12.27
N ILE A 238 -3.94 16.20 -11.67
CA ILE A 238 -4.01 16.72 -10.30
C ILE A 238 -5.30 17.53 -10.09
N LYS A 239 -5.64 18.40 -11.05
CA LYS A 239 -6.86 19.23 -10.99
C LYS A 239 -8.13 18.39 -10.91
N ASN A 240 -8.20 17.31 -11.67
CA ASN A 240 -9.38 16.44 -11.67
C ASN A 240 -9.53 15.66 -10.35
N ILE A 241 -8.42 15.28 -9.71
CA ILE A 241 -8.48 14.62 -8.40
C ILE A 241 -8.93 15.58 -7.32
N ILE A 242 -8.40 16.82 -7.30
CA ILE A 242 -8.74 17.83 -6.28
C ILE A 242 -10.19 18.31 -6.42
N LYS A 243 -10.72 18.41 -7.66
CA LYS A 243 -12.10 18.86 -7.93
C LYS A 243 -13.12 17.73 -7.95
N GLY A 244 -12.67 16.48 -7.97
CA GLY A 244 -13.54 15.32 -8.03
C GLY A 244 -14.30 15.07 -6.73
N ASP A 245 -15.29 14.18 -6.82
CA ASP A 245 -16.01 13.68 -5.66
C ASP A 245 -15.05 12.94 -4.73
N THR A 246 -14.91 13.43 -3.50
CA THR A 246 -13.99 12.88 -2.51
C THR A 246 -14.51 11.61 -1.83
N GLU A 247 -15.81 11.30 -1.98
CA GLU A 247 -16.43 10.14 -1.31
C GLU A 247 -15.82 8.80 -1.75
N HIS A 248 -15.30 8.74 -2.96
CA HIS A 248 -14.66 7.55 -3.50
C HIS A 248 -13.13 7.58 -3.47
N LEU A 249 -12.54 8.57 -2.81
CA LEU A 249 -11.09 8.65 -2.68
C LEU A 249 -10.63 7.93 -1.41
N ARG A 250 -9.51 7.23 -1.53
CA ARG A 250 -8.84 6.68 -0.36
C ARG A 250 -8.23 7.81 0.49
N VAL A 251 -8.38 7.71 1.81
CA VAL A 251 -7.76 8.65 2.76
C VAL A 251 -6.26 8.81 2.46
N GLY A 252 -5.78 10.03 2.49
CA GLY A 252 -4.40 10.40 2.18
C GLY A 252 -4.12 10.70 0.71
N LEU A 253 -5.07 10.44 -0.21
CA LEU A 253 -4.86 10.73 -1.62
C LEU A 253 -4.84 12.25 -1.87
N ILE A 254 -5.76 13.00 -1.30
CA ILE A 254 -5.82 14.46 -1.47
C ILE A 254 -4.58 15.12 -0.91
N GLU A 255 -4.19 14.77 0.31
CA GLU A 255 -2.98 15.30 0.96
C GLU A 255 -1.73 15.00 0.14
N THR A 256 -1.65 13.77 -0.41
CA THR A 256 -0.53 13.38 -1.29
C THR A 256 -0.49 14.22 -2.57
N VAL A 257 -1.65 14.44 -3.20
CA VAL A 257 -1.75 15.21 -4.45
C VAL A 257 -1.41 16.68 -4.21
N LEU A 258 -1.90 17.27 -3.13
CA LEU A 258 -1.57 18.65 -2.74
C LEU A 258 -0.08 18.80 -2.40
N GLY A 259 0.49 17.83 -1.68
CA GLY A 259 1.93 17.79 -1.41
C GLY A 259 2.77 17.68 -2.67
N TYR A 260 2.33 16.86 -3.64
CA TYR A 260 3.00 16.74 -4.92
C TYR A 260 2.89 18.04 -5.77
N GLN A 261 1.74 18.69 -5.74
CA GLN A 261 1.57 19.99 -6.41
C GLN A 261 2.54 21.04 -5.83
N ARG A 262 2.63 21.15 -4.50
CA ARG A 262 3.61 22.05 -3.84
C ARG A 262 5.06 21.71 -4.27
N ARG A 263 5.38 20.43 -4.38
CA ARG A 263 6.70 20.00 -4.87
C ARG A 263 6.97 20.49 -6.30
N LEU A 264 6.00 20.40 -7.21
CA LEU A 264 6.16 20.91 -8.59
C LEU A 264 6.41 22.43 -8.59
N GLU A 265 5.64 23.19 -7.79
CA GLU A 265 5.81 24.63 -7.65
C GLU A 265 7.20 25.02 -7.09
N MET A 266 7.75 24.22 -6.16
CA MET A 266 9.11 24.43 -5.64
C MET A 266 10.17 24.12 -6.69
N LEU A 267 9.99 23.06 -7.46
CA LEU A 267 10.91 22.69 -8.54
C LEU A 267 10.93 23.77 -9.64
N ASP A 268 9.78 24.32 -10.01
CA ASP A 268 9.67 25.41 -10.99
C ASP A 268 10.40 26.68 -10.53
N LYS A 269 10.48 26.90 -9.21
CA LYS A 269 11.21 28.02 -8.59
C LYS A 269 12.67 27.69 -8.27
N ASN A 270 13.17 26.51 -8.65
CA ASN A 270 14.50 26.01 -8.31
C ASN A 270 14.81 26.00 -6.80
N ILE A 271 13.78 25.78 -5.97
CA ILE A 271 13.93 25.65 -4.53
C ILE A 271 14.24 24.18 -4.17
N ILE A 272 15.35 23.97 -3.46
CA ILE A 272 15.66 22.65 -2.88
C ILE A 272 14.66 22.41 -1.75
N ALA A 273 13.69 21.52 -1.99
CA ALA A 273 12.65 21.23 -1.04
C ALA A 273 13.06 20.12 -0.07
N ASN A 274 12.97 20.39 1.22
CA ASN A 274 12.92 19.34 2.23
C ASN A 274 11.63 18.51 2.06
N PRO A 275 11.60 17.24 2.49
CA PRO A 275 10.37 16.47 2.48
C PRO A 275 9.24 17.17 3.23
N ILE A 276 8.05 17.17 2.65
CA ILE A 276 6.84 17.73 3.24
C ILE A 276 6.33 16.73 4.30
N TYR A 277 5.88 17.22 5.46
CA TYR A 277 5.25 16.41 6.50
C TYR A 277 3.78 16.79 6.61
N GLU A 278 2.89 15.85 6.43
CA GLU A 278 1.45 16.04 6.51
C GLU A 278 0.80 14.91 7.30
N THR A 279 -0.40 15.18 7.78
CA THR A 279 -1.21 14.24 8.56
C THR A 279 -2.59 14.16 7.91
N THR A 280 -3.17 12.97 7.80
CA THR A 280 -4.49 12.80 7.20
C THR A 280 -5.60 13.33 8.09
N SER A 281 -6.75 13.66 7.48
CA SER A 281 -7.99 14.04 8.20
C SER A 281 -8.40 12.98 9.22
N LEU A 282 -8.19 11.69 8.90
CA LEU A 282 -8.42 10.58 9.82
C LEU A 282 -7.66 10.73 11.15
N ASN A 283 -6.41 11.18 11.11
CA ASN A 283 -5.63 11.40 12.33
C ASN A 283 -6.17 12.58 13.16
N HIS A 284 -6.67 13.63 12.51
CA HIS A 284 -7.33 14.73 13.21
C HIS A 284 -8.61 14.25 13.89
N GLU A 285 -9.43 13.43 13.23
CA GLU A 285 -10.62 12.82 13.81
C GLU A 285 -10.26 11.94 15.03
N LEU A 286 -9.23 11.09 14.90
CA LEU A 286 -8.75 10.22 15.98
C LEU A 286 -8.17 11.01 17.16
N ALA A 287 -7.49 12.14 16.87
CA ALA A 287 -6.95 13.03 17.91
C ALA A 287 -8.04 13.80 18.66
N ALA A 288 -9.20 14.03 18.03
CA ALA A 288 -10.33 14.72 18.64
C ALA A 288 -11.18 13.82 19.56
N LEU A 289 -10.87 12.49 19.63
CA LEU A 289 -11.58 11.59 20.53
C LEU A 289 -11.42 12.03 21.98
N ALA A 290 -12.56 12.26 22.64
CA ALA A 290 -12.58 12.56 24.06
C ALA A 290 -12.14 11.33 24.86
N TYR A 291 -11.20 11.55 25.76
CA TYR A 291 -10.91 10.62 26.86
C TYR A 291 -11.52 11.24 28.11
N GLU A 292 -12.48 10.56 28.69
CA GLU A 292 -12.83 10.80 30.08
C GLU A 292 -11.87 9.94 30.92
N TYR A 293 -11.14 10.62 31.82
CA TYR A 293 -10.34 9.99 32.87
C TYR A 293 -11.24 9.61 34.02
#